data_e708dfca6b3af0b0f2d8801cd2461282
#
_entry.id   e708dfca6b3af0b0f2d8801cd2461282
#
_cell.length_a   1.000
_cell.length_b   1.000
_cell.length_c   1.000
_cell.angle_alpha   90.00
_cell.angle_beta   90.00
_cell.angle_gamma   90.00
#
_symmetry.space_group_name_H-M   'P 1'
#
loop_
_entity.id
_entity.type
_entity.pdbx_description
1 polymer ?
#
loop_
_entity_poly.entity_id
_entity_poly.type
_entity_poly.pdbx_seq_one_letter_code
_entity_poly.pdbx_strand_id
1 'polypeptide(L)'
;MKNQIITFLAIALSTTCFGQTDTIFSNSEKIVCSVKEITSDAVKYSFPDEDLINSIYKNVIQKIVFKNGRVQTFAEATSFKKINGVDDFENVTITQVESEIKGLFKIGDVSSKAKGTTTLSNQERVKERAYRKLKIVAAMMGANIIYLTNQRTEGNKMGGYYQSGSSAETNLSGVAYTNQLPNFNDFKLLIGEKRNFSTTEQAKMWSSASEMTKTVFQKSFIINSITNENGIIMINGDLQEESRYKNFRVVSFDKESFSVYYEDKSTSYNVKIKM
;
A
#
# COMPACT_ATOMS: atom_id res chain seq x y z
N MET A 1 -54.40 36.13 -21.09
CA MET A 1 -53.17 35.52 -21.68
C MET A 1 -51.85 36.13 -21.12
N LYS A 2 -51.72 37.42 -20.91
CA LYS A 2 -50.51 38.07 -20.38
C LYS A 2 -50.13 37.57 -18.95
N ASN A 3 -51.07 37.35 -18.05
CA ASN A 3 -50.81 36.95 -16.69
C ASN A 3 -50.43 35.45 -16.55
N GLN A 4 -50.81 34.60 -17.48
CA GLN A 4 -50.42 33.18 -17.48
C GLN A 4 -48.98 33.00 -17.94
N ILE A 5 -48.49 33.85 -18.84
CA ILE A 5 -47.08 33.80 -19.30
C ILE A 5 -46.13 34.21 -18.22
N ILE A 6 -46.47 35.19 -17.37
CA ILE A 6 -45.67 35.65 -16.22
C ILE A 6 -45.57 34.55 -15.15
N THR A 7 -46.67 33.84 -14.89
CA THR A 7 -46.69 32.72 -13.92
C THR A 7 -45.82 31.55 -14.41
N PHE A 8 -45.82 31.22 -15.70
CA PHE A 8 -44.98 30.19 -16.27
C PHE A 8 -43.49 30.57 -16.28
N LEU A 9 -43.14 31.83 -16.45
CA LEU A 9 -41.78 32.32 -16.39
C LEU A 9 -41.22 32.32 -14.96
N ALA A 10 -42.07 32.58 -13.94
CA ALA A 10 -41.67 32.53 -12.54
C ALA A 10 -41.40 31.08 -12.05
N ILE A 11 -42.11 30.09 -12.59
CA ILE A 11 -41.89 28.68 -12.27
C ILE A 11 -40.60 28.16 -12.94
N ALA A 12 -40.26 28.68 -14.14
CA ALA A 12 -39.03 28.26 -14.83
C ALA A 12 -37.73 28.79 -14.15
N LEU A 13 -37.80 29.84 -13.31
CA LEU A 13 -36.65 30.40 -12.60
C LEU A 13 -36.40 29.70 -11.23
N SER A 14 -37.28 28.81 -10.78
CA SER A 14 -37.06 28.04 -9.55
C SER A 14 -36.17 26.82 -9.74
N THR A 15 -35.47 26.73 -10.86
CA THR A 15 -34.59 25.61 -11.17
C THR A 15 -33.32 25.68 -10.37
N THR A 16 -33.24 24.78 -9.42
CA THR A 16 -32.02 24.07 -9.00
C THR A 16 -30.92 24.94 -8.41
N CYS A 17 -31.14 25.39 -7.18
CA CYS A 17 -30.02 25.57 -6.27
C CYS A 17 -29.50 24.16 -5.94
N PHE A 18 -28.74 23.52 -6.85
CA PHE A 18 -27.88 22.43 -6.48
C PHE A 18 -26.92 23.01 -5.47
N GLY A 19 -27.09 22.65 -4.21
CA GLY A 19 -26.16 23.02 -3.16
C GLY A 19 -24.76 22.56 -3.59
N GLN A 20 -23.95 23.51 -4.04
CA GLN A 20 -22.57 23.22 -4.38
C GLN A 20 -21.91 22.68 -3.10
N THR A 21 -21.49 21.44 -3.13
CA THR A 21 -20.79 20.78 -2.04
C THR A 21 -19.28 20.84 -2.26
N ASP A 22 -18.54 20.80 -1.18
CA ASP A 22 -17.10 20.62 -1.26
C ASP A 22 -16.77 19.19 -1.71
N THR A 23 -15.62 19.00 -2.32
CA THR A 23 -15.15 17.68 -2.73
C THR A 23 -13.71 17.49 -2.29
N ILE A 24 -13.48 16.46 -1.49
CA ILE A 24 -12.15 16.00 -1.10
C ILE A 24 -11.74 14.89 -2.06
N PHE A 25 -10.59 15.06 -2.71
CA PHE A 25 -9.95 14.02 -3.51
C PHE A 25 -8.86 13.39 -2.68
N SER A 26 -9.10 12.17 -2.22
CA SER A 26 -8.11 11.36 -1.51
C SER A 26 -7.40 10.39 -2.44
N ASN A 27 -6.41 9.65 -1.93
CA ASN A 27 -5.70 8.64 -2.71
C ASN A 27 -6.59 7.46 -3.13
N SER A 28 -7.64 7.18 -2.36
CA SER A 28 -8.51 6.02 -2.56
C SER A 28 -9.88 6.36 -3.16
N GLU A 29 -10.40 7.58 -2.89
CA GLU A 29 -11.77 7.92 -3.24
C GLU A 29 -12.01 9.42 -3.40
N LYS A 30 -13.14 9.76 -3.99
CA LYS A 30 -13.68 11.09 -4.07
C LYS A 30 -14.81 11.23 -3.05
N ILE A 31 -14.65 12.13 -2.07
CA ILE A 31 -15.62 12.37 -1.00
C ILE A 31 -16.37 13.67 -1.28
N VAL A 32 -17.66 13.58 -1.55
CA VAL A 32 -18.56 14.74 -1.64
C VAL A 32 -19.03 15.07 -0.23
N CYS A 33 -18.75 16.28 0.25
CA CYS A 33 -18.93 16.62 1.65
C CYS A 33 -19.09 18.13 1.88
N SER A 34 -19.21 18.52 3.14
CA SER A 34 -19.06 19.90 3.61
C SER A 34 -17.84 19.98 4.52
N VAL A 35 -16.78 20.65 4.07
CA VAL A 35 -15.56 20.86 4.87
C VAL A 35 -15.88 21.84 6.00
N LYS A 36 -15.60 21.44 7.23
CA LYS A 36 -15.87 22.24 8.45
C LYS A 36 -14.62 22.94 8.94
N GLU A 37 -13.49 22.23 8.96
CA GLU A 37 -12.25 22.75 9.53
C GLU A 37 -11.04 22.08 8.86
N ILE A 38 -9.97 22.83 8.67
CA ILE A 38 -8.66 22.32 8.24
C ILE A 38 -7.68 22.58 9.38
N THR A 39 -7.31 21.53 10.11
CA THR A 39 -6.34 21.57 11.19
C THR A 39 -4.90 21.48 10.68
N SER A 40 -3.90 21.34 11.55
CA SER A 40 -2.49 21.15 11.17
C SER A 40 -2.26 19.85 10.36
N ASP A 41 -2.95 18.76 10.73
CA ASP A 41 -2.70 17.41 10.23
C ASP A 41 -3.93 16.71 9.59
N ALA A 42 -5.12 17.28 9.77
CA ALA A 42 -6.36 16.67 9.29
C ALA A 42 -7.35 17.70 8.72
N VAL A 43 -8.34 17.20 7.99
CA VAL A 43 -9.51 17.93 7.52
C VAL A 43 -10.75 17.30 8.14
N LYS A 44 -11.56 18.12 8.80
CA LYS A 44 -12.86 17.73 9.36
C LYS A 44 -13.97 18.07 8.37
N TYR A 45 -14.88 17.14 8.15
CA TYR A 45 -15.98 17.28 7.20
C TYR A 45 -17.22 16.52 7.67
N SER A 46 -18.38 16.85 7.11
CA SER A 46 -19.60 16.06 7.25
C SER A 46 -20.10 15.65 5.86
N PHE A 47 -20.76 14.50 5.77
CA PHE A 47 -21.51 14.18 4.56
C PHE A 47 -22.73 15.10 4.40
N PRO A 48 -23.25 15.28 3.17
CA PRO A 48 -24.51 16.01 2.99
C PRO A 48 -25.61 15.36 3.84
N ASP A 49 -26.42 16.20 4.47
CA ASP A 49 -27.55 15.80 5.32
C ASP A 49 -27.18 14.98 6.58
N GLU A 50 -25.90 15.00 6.99
CA GLU A 50 -25.41 14.37 8.21
C GLU A 50 -24.74 15.40 9.15
N ASP A 51 -25.06 15.31 10.44
CA ASP A 51 -24.42 16.13 11.48
C ASP A 51 -23.10 15.53 12.01
N LEU A 52 -22.82 14.28 11.65
CA LEU A 52 -21.62 13.59 12.08
C LEU A 52 -20.36 14.22 11.46
N ILE A 53 -19.43 14.60 12.33
CA ILE A 53 -18.13 15.14 11.90
C ILE A 53 -17.14 13.99 11.71
N ASN A 54 -16.71 13.82 10.49
CA ASN A 54 -15.66 12.90 10.09
C ASN A 54 -14.31 13.62 10.01
N SER A 55 -13.23 12.89 10.05
CA SER A 55 -11.87 13.43 9.95
C SER A 55 -11.03 12.58 8.99
N ILE A 56 -10.27 13.24 8.10
CA ILE A 56 -9.33 12.60 7.18
C ILE A 56 -7.96 13.30 7.28
N TYR A 57 -6.88 12.52 7.33
CA TYR A 57 -5.54 13.07 7.44
C TYR A 57 -5.07 13.71 6.12
N LYS A 58 -4.34 14.84 6.23
CA LYS A 58 -3.87 15.61 5.05
C LYS A 58 -2.93 14.82 4.14
N ASN A 59 -2.13 13.90 4.69
CA ASN A 59 -1.19 13.07 3.93
C ASN A 59 -1.86 12.07 2.96
N VAL A 60 -3.17 11.84 3.08
CA VAL A 60 -3.96 11.03 2.14
C VAL A 60 -4.83 11.87 1.22
N ILE A 61 -4.84 13.20 1.36
CA ILE A 61 -5.60 14.12 0.53
C ILE A 61 -4.71 14.68 -0.59
N GLN A 62 -5.15 14.57 -1.83
CA GLN A 62 -4.50 15.20 -2.98
C GLN A 62 -4.91 16.67 -3.12
N LYS A 63 -6.21 16.93 -3.10
CA LYS A 63 -6.77 18.28 -3.19
C LYS A 63 -8.19 18.34 -2.63
N ILE A 64 -8.61 19.56 -2.27
CA ILE A 64 -10.00 19.89 -1.98
C ILE A 64 -10.49 20.88 -3.02
N VAL A 65 -11.63 20.62 -3.62
CA VAL A 65 -12.38 21.58 -4.44
C VAL A 65 -13.55 22.05 -3.59
N PHE A 66 -13.50 23.31 -3.18
CA PHE A 66 -14.56 23.92 -2.38
C PHE A 66 -15.76 24.27 -3.25
N LYS A 67 -16.94 24.37 -2.65
CA LYS A 67 -18.20 24.74 -3.30
C LYS A 67 -18.13 26.07 -4.07
N ASN A 68 -17.23 26.98 -3.71
CA ASN A 68 -17.00 28.25 -4.39
C ASN A 68 -16.01 28.17 -5.56
N GLY A 69 -15.58 26.95 -5.94
CA GLY A 69 -14.60 26.72 -6.99
C GLY A 69 -13.13 26.89 -6.56
N ARG A 70 -12.84 27.32 -5.33
CA ARG A 70 -11.46 27.40 -4.84
C ARG A 70 -10.89 25.99 -4.73
N VAL A 71 -9.67 25.81 -5.23
CA VAL A 71 -8.92 24.55 -5.10
C VAL A 71 -7.81 24.74 -4.09
N GLN A 72 -7.72 23.84 -3.13
CA GLN A 72 -6.60 23.74 -2.21
C GLN A 72 -5.91 22.40 -2.43
N THR A 73 -4.68 22.44 -2.91
CA THR A 73 -3.80 21.27 -2.97
C THR A 73 -3.04 21.18 -1.65
N PHE A 74 -2.92 19.98 -1.14
CA PHE A 74 -1.99 19.71 -0.07
C PHE A 74 -0.67 19.35 -0.74
N ALA A 75 0.40 20.06 -0.39
CA ALA A 75 1.73 19.67 -0.82
C ALA A 75 1.88 18.18 -0.47
N GLU A 76 2.30 17.40 -1.44
CA GLU A 76 2.70 16.02 -1.21
C GLU A 76 3.80 16.06 -0.14
N ALA A 77 3.40 15.95 1.12
CA ALA A 77 4.32 16.00 2.26
C ALA A 77 5.38 14.91 2.13
N THR A 78 5.02 13.85 1.41
CA THR A 78 5.88 12.83 0.83
C THR A 78 5.09 12.23 -0.33
N SER A 79 5.49 12.47 -1.57
CA SER A 79 4.92 11.76 -2.71
C SER A 79 5.34 10.30 -2.63
N PHE A 80 4.61 9.52 -1.85
CA PHE A 80 4.83 8.09 -1.79
C PHE A 80 4.56 7.51 -3.17
N LYS A 81 5.62 7.13 -3.85
CA LYS A 81 5.52 6.56 -5.18
C LYS A 81 4.71 5.28 -5.13
N LYS A 82 3.85 5.08 -6.11
CA LYS A 82 3.09 3.85 -6.25
C LYS A 82 4.04 2.68 -6.52
N ILE A 83 3.79 1.54 -5.88
CA ILE A 83 4.44 0.27 -6.15
C ILE A 83 3.52 -0.54 -7.07
N ASN A 84 3.92 -0.73 -8.32
CA ASN A 84 3.17 -1.54 -9.30
C ASN A 84 3.65 -3.01 -9.33
N GLY A 85 4.83 -3.26 -8.81
CA GLY A 85 5.43 -4.59 -8.74
C GLY A 85 6.66 -4.61 -7.86
N VAL A 86 7.24 -5.77 -7.70
CA VAL A 86 8.39 -5.99 -6.81
C VAL A 86 9.62 -5.21 -7.25
N ASP A 87 9.76 -4.94 -8.55
CA ASP A 87 10.90 -4.19 -9.10
C ASP A 87 10.94 -2.73 -8.66
N ASP A 88 9.79 -2.20 -8.23
CA ASP A 88 9.67 -0.83 -7.72
C ASP A 88 10.18 -0.67 -6.28
N PHE A 89 10.83 -1.68 -5.70
CA PHE A 89 11.24 -1.68 -4.28
C PHE A 89 12.09 -0.47 -3.89
N GLU A 90 12.87 0.12 -4.78
CA GLU A 90 13.64 1.33 -4.50
C GLU A 90 12.75 2.54 -4.20
N ASN A 91 11.52 2.53 -4.70
CA ASN A 91 10.53 3.58 -4.45
C ASN A 91 9.91 3.49 -3.04
N VAL A 92 10.16 2.40 -2.31
CA VAL A 92 9.68 2.26 -0.92
C VAL A 92 10.40 3.27 -0.03
N THR A 93 9.62 4.12 0.63
CA THR A 93 10.12 5.11 1.60
C THR A 93 10.28 4.46 2.97
N ILE A 94 11.36 4.78 3.67
CA ILE A 94 11.54 4.37 5.08
C ILE A 94 11.53 5.62 5.94
N THR A 95 10.68 5.64 6.95
CA THR A 95 10.54 6.73 7.90
C THR A 95 10.59 6.25 9.34
N GLN A 96 10.94 7.14 10.26
CA GLN A 96 10.81 6.98 11.72
C GLN A 96 9.87 8.04 12.30
N VAL A 97 9.22 8.82 11.43
CA VAL A 97 8.33 9.92 11.81
C VAL A 97 6.90 9.41 11.83
N GLU A 98 6.31 9.27 13.02
CA GLU A 98 4.96 8.73 13.20
C GLU A 98 3.88 9.54 12.46
N SER A 99 4.02 10.85 12.37
CA SER A 99 3.04 11.71 11.67
C SER A 99 2.94 11.40 10.17
N GLU A 100 3.99 10.84 9.55
CA GLU A 100 3.99 10.48 8.13
C GLU A 100 3.15 9.23 7.81
N ILE A 101 2.90 8.38 8.81
CA ILE A 101 2.11 7.15 8.63
C ILE A 101 0.64 7.30 9.06
N LYS A 102 0.25 8.42 9.65
CA LYS A 102 -1.13 8.68 10.05
C LYS A 102 -2.06 8.67 8.85
N GLY A 103 -3.16 7.91 8.95
CA GLY A 103 -4.14 7.76 7.87
C GLY A 103 -3.73 6.80 6.75
N LEU A 104 -2.58 6.16 6.83
CA LEU A 104 -2.16 5.12 5.90
C LEU A 104 -2.71 3.75 6.31
N PHE A 105 -2.81 2.86 5.34
CA PHE A 105 -3.28 1.50 5.57
C PHE A 105 -2.12 0.61 6.02
N LYS A 106 -2.25 0.00 7.21
CA LYS A 106 -1.28 -1.00 7.68
C LYS A 106 -1.40 -2.27 6.84
N ILE A 107 -0.26 -2.71 6.29
CA ILE A 107 -0.16 -3.93 5.48
C ILE A 107 0.32 -5.11 6.29
N GLY A 108 1.28 -4.91 7.17
CA GLY A 108 1.85 -5.94 8.03
C GLY A 108 3.19 -5.56 8.61
N ASP A 109 3.75 -6.43 9.40
CA ASP A 109 5.06 -6.24 9.98
C ASP A 109 6.14 -6.72 8.99
N VAL A 110 7.28 -6.04 8.96
CA VAL A 110 8.42 -6.36 8.09
C VAL A 110 9.70 -6.39 8.90
N SER A 111 10.58 -7.32 8.56
CA SER A 111 11.90 -7.39 9.15
C SER A 111 12.94 -7.82 8.14
N SER A 112 14.18 -7.43 8.40
CA SER A 112 15.30 -7.87 7.60
C SER A 112 16.55 -8.03 8.45
N LYS A 113 17.42 -8.93 8.02
CA LYS A 113 18.71 -9.18 8.64
C LYS A 113 19.77 -9.28 7.56
N ALA A 114 20.90 -8.63 7.76
CA ALA A 114 22.11 -8.82 6.95
C ALA A 114 23.30 -9.02 7.85
N LYS A 115 24.23 -9.89 7.42
CA LYS A 115 25.44 -10.21 8.15
C LYS A 115 26.65 -10.16 7.23
N GLY A 116 27.74 -9.62 7.70
CA GLY A 116 29.03 -9.68 7.04
C GLY A 116 29.63 -11.09 7.04
N THR A 117 30.44 -11.41 6.06
CA THR A 117 31.10 -12.73 5.97
C THR A 117 32.31 -12.84 6.89
N THR A 118 32.95 -11.73 7.20
CA THR A 118 34.16 -11.67 8.04
C THR A 118 34.08 -10.53 9.05
N THR A 119 34.98 -10.56 10.04
CA THR A 119 35.14 -9.47 11.01
C THR A 119 35.62 -8.16 10.40
N LEU A 120 36.11 -8.17 9.16
CA LEU A 120 36.55 -6.99 8.39
C LEU A 120 35.45 -6.50 7.43
N SER A 121 34.24 -7.07 7.48
CA SER A 121 33.12 -6.67 6.62
C SER A 121 32.74 -5.21 6.89
N ASN A 122 32.58 -4.42 5.82
CA ASN A 122 32.15 -3.04 5.93
C ASN A 122 30.73 -2.96 6.51
N GLN A 123 30.56 -2.29 7.65
CA GLN A 123 29.28 -2.14 8.34
C GLN A 123 28.25 -1.41 7.51
N GLU A 124 28.62 -0.36 6.76
CA GLU A 124 27.67 0.39 5.92
C GLU A 124 27.12 -0.50 4.80
N ARG A 125 27.94 -1.31 4.15
CA ARG A 125 27.45 -2.28 3.15
C ARG A 125 26.52 -3.33 3.74
N VAL A 126 26.74 -3.75 4.99
CA VAL A 126 25.85 -4.69 5.67
C VAL A 126 24.52 -4.02 5.98
N LYS A 127 24.56 -2.78 6.44
CA LYS A 127 23.39 -1.94 6.70
C LYS A 127 22.57 -1.69 5.42
N GLU A 128 23.22 -1.26 4.34
CA GLU A 128 22.58 -1.06 3.02
C GLU A 128 21.85 -2.33 2.54
N ARG A 129 22.48 -3.50 2.66
CA ARG A 129 21.84 -4.77 2.33
C ARG A 129 20.62 -5.05 3.18
N ALA A 130 20.64 -4.74 4.48
CA ALA A 130 19.48 -4.91 5.34
C ALA A 130 18.33 -3.99 4.91
N TYR A 131 18.62 -2.72 4.62
CA TYR A 131 17.63 -1.77 4.11
C TYR A 131 17.05 -2.20 2.76
N ARG A 132 17.90 -2.63 1.82
CA ARG A 132 17.46 -3.14 0.52
C ARG A 132 16.51 -4.33 0.67
N LYS A 133 16.86 -5.31 1.51
CA LYS A 133 15.99 -6.46 1.83
C LYS A 133 14.64 -6.02 2.38
N LEU A 134 14.66 -5.08 3.32
CA LEU A 134 13.44 -4.57 3.95
C LEU A 134 12.50 -3.95 2.90
N LYS A 135 13.05 -3.13 1.99
CA LYS A 135 12.31 -2.54 0.87
C LYS A 135 11.74 -3.58 -0.09
N ILE A 136 12.53 -4.62 -0.44
CA ILE A 136 12.08 -5.71 -1.31
C ILE A 136 10.87 -6.42 -0.70
N VAL A 137 10.95 -6.81 0.57
CA VAL A 137 9.83 -7.49 1.26
C VAL A 137 8.60 -6.58 1.29
N ALA A 138 8.75 -5.30 1.63
CA ALA A 138 7.64 -4.35 1.64
C ALA A 138 7.00 -4.20 0.24
N ALA A 139 7.81 -4.09 -0.83
CA ALA A 139 7.30 -4.03 -2.20
C ALA A 139 6.57 -5.33 -2.61
N MET A 140 7.08 -6.49 -2.21
CA MET A 140 6.38 -7.78 -2.41
C MET A 140 5.01 -7.78 -1.74
N MET A 141 4.88 -7.11 -0.60
CA MET A 141 3.62 -6.95 0.13
C MET A 141 2.69 -5.87 -0.47
N GLY A 142 3.17 -5.05 -1.42
CA GLY A 142 2.44 -3.92 -1.97
C GLY A 142 2.48 -2.66 -1.10
N ALA A 143 3.40 -2.62 -0.15
CA ALA A 143 3.63 -1.45 0.68
C ALA A 143 4.61 -0.48 0.02
N ASN A 144 4.37 0.81 0.15
CA ASN A 144 5.26 1.84 -0.36
C ASN A 144 5.91 2.68 0.75
N ILE A 145 5.58 2.40 2.02
CA ILE A 145 6.15 3.07 3.18
C ILE A 145 6.45 2.03 4.27
N ILE A 146 7.59 2.20 4.92
CA ILE A 146 7.97 1.42 6.10
C ILE A 146 8.18 2.40 7.26
N TYR A 147 7.41 2.22 8.33
CA TYR A 147 7.72 2.84 9.61
C TYR A 147 8.71 1.96 10.36
N LEU A 148 9.96 2.42 10.45
CA LEU A 148 11.04 1.67 11.09
C LEU A 148 10.92 1.78 12.61
N THR A 149 10.63 0.66 13.27
CA THR A 149 10.44 0.60 14.72
C THR A 149 11.73 0.25 15.46
N ASN A 150 12.62 -0.51 14.82
CA ASN A 150 13.88 -0.90 15.44
C ASN A 150 14.99 -1.02 14.39
N GLN A 151 16.18 -0.54 14.78
CA GLN A 151 17.41 -0.70 14.02
C GLN A 151 18.55 -1.02 15.00
N ARG A 152 19.20 -2.15 14.79
CA ARG A 152 20.36 -2.57 15.56
C ARG A 152 21.47 -3.01 14.64
N THR A 153 22.63 -2.36 14.74
CA THR A 153 23.85 -2.73 14.01
C THR A 153 24.92 -3.08 15.01
N GLU A 154 25.50 -4.25 14.88
CA GLU A 154 26.53 -4.78 15.79
C GLU A 154 27.64 -5.45 14.98
N GLY A 155 28.74 -5.73 15.66
CA GLY A 155 29.82 -6.55 15.12
C GLY A 155 31.10 -5.75 14.79
N ASN A 156 31.92 -6.31 13.92
CA ASN A 156 33.29 -5.88 13.67
C ASN A 156 34.18 -5.86 14.92
N LYS A 157 33.95 -6.82 15.81
CA LYS A 157 34.85 -7.05 16.94
C LYS A 157 35.90 -8.06 16.52
N MET A 158 37.18 -7.65 16.59
CA MET A 158 38.28 -8.60 16.41
C MET A 158 38.31 -9.57 17.58
N GLY A 159 38.45 -10.86 17.28
CA GLY A 159 38.63 -11.87 18.30
C GLY A 159 39.94 -11.68 19.05
N GLY A 160 39.96 -12.06 20.32
CA GLY A 160 41.14 -12.16 21.15
C GLY A 160 41.39 -13.60 21.55
N TYR A 161 42.46 -13.83 22.36
CA TYR A 161 42.85 -15.20 22.78
C TYR A 161 41.72 -15.97 23.48
N TYR A 162 40.78 -15.27 24.16
CA TYR A 162 39.64 -15.86 24.86
C TYR A 162 38.25 -15.43 24.32
N GLN A 163 38.22 -14.71 23.19
CA GLN A 163 36.95 -14.14 22.69
C GLN A 163 36.89 -14.28 21.17
N SER A 164 35.83 -14.94 20.69
CA SER A 164 35.57 -15.04 19.26
C SER A 164 35.25 -13.68 18.66
N GLY A 165 35.86 -13.37 17.52
CA GLY A 165 35.49 -12.19 16.74
C GLY A 165 34.05 -12.29 16.20
N SER A 166 33.40 -11.15 15.96
CA SER A 166 32.10 -11.08 15.33
C SER A 166 32.11 -10.23 14.06
N SER A 167 31.47 -10.70 13.01
CA SER A 167 31.23 -9.93 11.81
C SER A 167 30.13 -8.90 12.04
N ALA A 168 30.10 -7.84 11.19
CA ALA A 168 29.01 -6.88 11.20
C ALA A 168 27.66 -7.56 10.97
N GLU A 169 26.66 -7.16 11.72
CA GLU A 169 25.29 -7.64 11.59
C GLU A 169 24.32 -6.46 11.76
N THR A 170 23.35 -6.34 10.88
CA THR A 170 22.27 -5.33 10.98
C THR A 170 20.93 -6.04 10.97
N ASN A 171 20.12 -5.74 11.99
CA ASN A 171 18.75 -6.19 12.12
C ASN A 171 17.83 -4.97 12.06
N LEU A 172 16.81 -5.03 11.19
CA LEU A 172 15.81 -3.99 11.03
C LEU A 172 14.43 -4.59 11.25
N SER A 173 13.55 -3.87 11.94
CA SER A 173 12.14 -4.22 12.10
C SER A 173 11.29 -2.98 11.91
N GLY A 174 10.13 -3.14 11.31
CA GLY A 174 9.21 -2.05 11.05
C GLY A 174 7.83 -2.56 10.69
N VAL A 175 6.97 -1.61 10.41
CA VAL A 175 5.60 -1.84 9.95
C VAL A 175 5.47 -1.29 8.54
N ALA A 176 4.97 -2.10 7.63
CA ALA A 176 4.72 -1.74 6.25
C ALA A 176 3.33 -1.11 6.10
N TYR A 177 3.27 0.01 5.41
CA TYR A 177 2.06 0.76 5.11
C TYR A 177 1.92 1.02 3.61
N THR A 178 0.71 1.32 3.17
CA THR A 178 0.43 1.84 1.84
C THR A 178 -0.52 3.03 1.93
N ASN A 179 -0.36 3.98 1.02
CA ASN A 179 -1.28 5.12 0.89
C ASN A 179 -2.50 4.78 0.03
N GLN A 180 -2.52 3.63 -0.64
CA GLN A 180 -3.63 3.18 -1.48
C GLN A 180 -3.75 1.66 -1.48
N LEU A 181 -4.94 1.15 -1.17
CA LEU A 181 -5.28 -0.26 -1.32
C LEU A 181 -5.90 -0.54 -2.70
N PRO A 182 -5.74 -1.76 -3.25
CA PRO A 182 -6.49 -2.21 -4.41
C PRO A 182 -8.01 -2.15 -4.14
N ASN A 183 -8.80 -1.63 -5.08
CA ASN A 183 -10.24 -1.54 -4.92
C ASN A 183 -10.89 -2.92 -5.06
N PHE A 184 -11.67 -3.33 -4.06
CA PHE A 184 -12.31 -4.64 -4.01
C PHE A 184 -13.37 -4.83 -5.11
N ASN A 185 -14.21 -3.81 -5.34
CA ASN A 185 -15.27 -3.90 -6.32
C ASN A 185 -14.72 -3.96 -7.75
N ASP A 186 -13.69 -3.14 -8.04
CA ASP A 186 -13.02 -3.15 -9.35
C ASP A 186 -12.34 -4.48 -9.60
N PHE A 187 -11.67 -5.04 -8.59
CA PHE A 187 -11.05 -6.37 -8.68
C PHE A 187 -12.07 -7.47 -8.92
N LYS A 188 -13.19 -7.44 -8.17
CA LYS A 188 -14.27 -8.41 -8.33
C LYS A 188 -14.92 -8.35 -9.70
N LEU A 189 -15.16 -7.14 -10.24
CA LEU A 189 -15.65 -6.94 -11.60
C LEU A 189 -14.67 -7.48 -12.64
N LEU A 190 -13.39 -7.24 -12.45
CA LEU A 190 -12.34 -7.67 -13.36
C LEU A 190 -12.21 -9.21 -13.43
N ILE A 191 -12.26 -9.89 -12.27
CA ILE A 191 -12.20 -11.36 -12.18
C ILE A 191 -13.49 -11.99 -12.75
N GLY A 192 -14.66 -11.38 -12.54
CA GLY A 192 -15.95 -11.93 -12.96
C GLY A 192 -16.18 -13.36 -12.41
N GLU A 193 -16.65 -14.23 -13.29
CA GLU A 193 -16.92 -15.65 -12.98
C GLU A 193 -15.73 -16.58 -13.20
N LYS A 194 -14.60 -16.04 -13.69
CA LYS A 194 -13.41 -16.85 -13.97
C LYS A 194 -12.78 -17.33 -12.64
N ARG A 195 -12.40 -18.60 -12.59
CA ARG A 195 -11.81 -19.22 -11.39
C ARG A 195 -10.43 -19.80 -11.64
N ASN A 196 -10.12 -20.14 -12.89
CA ASN A 196 -8.84 -20.77 -13.26
C ASN A 196 -7.97 -19.76 -14.00
N PHE A 197 -6.76 -19.58 -13.50
CA PHE A 197 -5.77 -18.65 -14.02
C PHE A 197 -4.42 -19.35 -14.20
N SER A 198 -3.52 -18.72 -14.93
CA SER A 198 -2.14 -19.17 -15.08
C SER A 198 -1.19 -18.14 -14.49
N THR A 199 -0.23 -18.60 -13.71
CA THR A 199 0.85 -17.74 -13.23
C THR A 199 1.87 -17.49 -14.34
N THR A 200 2.60 -16.39 -14.26
CA THR A 200 3.64 -16.03 -15.26
C THR A 200 5.01 -15.87 -14.63
N GLU A 201 5.06 -15.32 -13.42
CA GLU A 201 6.30 -15.01 -12.72
C GLU A 201 6.14 -15.23 -11.22
N GLN A 202 7.19 -15.65 -10.58
CA GLN A 202 7.29 -15.72 -9.13
C GLN A 202 8.56 -15.02 -8.65
N ALA A 203 8.40 -14.07 -7.74
CA ALA A 203 9.47 -13.49 -6.96
C ALA A 203 9.53 -14.18 -5.59
N LYS A 204 10.73 -14.60 -5.17
CA LYS A 204 11.01 -15.23 -3.87
C LYS A 204 12.07 -14.44 -3.12
N MET A 205 11.85 -14.26 -1.82
CA MET A 205 12.83 -13.66 -0.92
C MET A 205 12.95 -14.49 0.35
N TRP A 206 14.06 -15.22 0.48
CA TRP A 206 14.37 -15.96 1.70
C TRP A 206 14.91 -15.02 2.78
N SER A 207 14.64 -15.32 4.02
CA SER A 207 15.17 -14.55 5.15
C SER A 207 16.71 -14.49 5.16
N SER A 208 17.40 -15.52 4.68
CA SER A 208 18.85 -15.58 4.59
C SER A 208 19.43 -14.98 3.32
N ALA A 209 18.63 -14.77 2.26
CA ALA A 209 19.12 -14.24 1.00
C ALA A 209 19.45 -12.76 1.08
N SER A 210 20.37 -12.29 0.26
CA SER A 210 20.67 -10.86 0.09
C SER A 210 19.87 -10.21 -1.04
N GLU A 211 19.41 -11.01 -1.99
CA GLU A 211 18.69 -10.61 -3.20
C GLU A 211 17.42 -11.45 -3.37
N MET A 212 16.45 -10.87 -4.02
CA MET A 212 15.26 -11.55 -4.47
C MET A 212 15.57 -12.40 -5.71
N THR A 213 14.96 -13.58 -5.82
CA THR A 213 15.03 -14.40 -7.02
C THR A 213 13.72 -14.28 -7.78
N LYS A 214 13.79 -13.94 -9.07
CA LYS A 214 12.64 -13.93 -9.98
C LYS A 214 12.78 -15.06 -10.99
N THR A 215 11.72 -15.81 -11.18
CA THR A 215 11.67 -16.92 -12.12
C THR A 215 10.40 -16.90 -12.94
N VAL A 216 10.47 -17.32 -14.20
CA VAL A 216 9.28 -17.66 -14.97
C VAL A 216 8.58 -18.81 -14.25
N PHE A 217 7.28 -18.65 -14.04
CA PHE A 217 6.53 -19.56 -13.19
C PHE A 217 5.16 -19.81 -13.81
N GLN A 218 5.03 -20.96 -14.47
CA GLN A 218 3.82 -21.34 -15.20
C GLN A 218 3.11 -22.48 -14.48
N LYS A 219 2.19 -22.11 -13.58
CA LYS A 219 1.36 -23.02 -12.79
C LYS A 219 -0.10 -22.60 -12.86
N SER A 220 -0.99 -23.50 -12.54
CA SER A 220 -2.40 -23.19 -12.40
C SER A 220 -2.67 -22.54 -11.03
N PHE A 221 -3.47 -21.48 -11.04
CA PHE A 221 -3.96 -20.80 -9.86
C PHE A 221 -5.49 -20.82 -9.88
N ILE A 222 -6.09 -21.43 -8.87
CA ILE A 222 -7.54 -21.61 -8.78
C ILE A 222 -8.06 -20.74 -7.65
N ILE A 223 -9.08 -19.92 -7.91
CA ILE A 223 -9.74 -19.08 -6.93
C ILE A 223 -10.99 -19.78 -6.42
N ASN A 224 -11.05 -20.09 -5.12
CA ASN A 224 -12.22 -20.65 -4.46
C ASN A 224 -13.16 -19.54 -3.96
N SER A 225 -12.60 -18.52 -3.29
CA SER A 225 -13.37 -17.35 -2.83
C SER A 225 -12.50 -16.10 -2.75
N ILE A 226 -13.17 -14.94 -2.77
CA ILE A 226 -12.53 -13.62 -2.65
C ILE A 226 -13.27 -12.88 -1.52
N THR A 227 -12.54 -12.39 -0.55
CA THR A 227 -13.06 -11.63 0.60
C THR A 227 -12.37 -10.28 0.74
N ASN A 228 -13.05 -9.35 1.40
CA ASN A 228 -12.48 -8.06 1.78
C ASN A 228 -12.32 -8.03 3.32
N GLU A 229 -11.08 -7.94 3.77
CA GLU A 229 -10.73 -7.88 5.19
C GLU A 229 -10.13 -6.49 5.48
N ASN A 230 -10.96 -5.58 5.99
CA ASN A 230 -10.56 -4.19 6.30
C ASN A 230 -9.89 -3.45 5.11
N GLY A 231 -10.42 -3.64 3.90
CA GLY A 231 -9.88 -3.05 2.68
C GLY A 231 -8.81 -3.90 1.98
N ILE A 232 -8.29 -4.93 2.63
CA ILE A 232 -7.35 -5.88 2.05
C ILE A 232 -8.11 -6.98 1.33
N ILE A 233 -7.81 -7.19 0.06
CA ILE A 233 -8.41 -8.25 -0.75
C ILE A 233 -7.69 -9.56 -0.48
N MET A 234 -8.42 -10.54 0.04
CA MET A 234 -7.92 -11.88 0.28
C MET A 234 -8.56 -12.88 -0.69
N ILE A 235 -7.74 -13.74 -1.26
CA ILE A 235 -8.15 -14.86 -2.10
C ILE A 235 -7.89 -16.14 -1.30
N ASN A 236 -8.95 -16.94 -1.11
CA ASN A 236 -8.77 -18.35 -0.80
C ASN A 236 -8.68 -19.12 -2.11
N GLY A 237 -7.61 -19.88 -2.31
CA GLY A 237 -7.34 -20.53 -3.58
C GLY A 237 -6.26 -21.61 -3.51
N ASP A 238 -5.95 -22.16 -4.68
CA ASP A 238 -4.98 -23.21 -4.86
C ASP A 238 -3.92 -22.81 -5.88
N LEU A 239 -2.65 -22.79 -5.45
CA LEU A 239 -1.49 -22.70 -6.33
C LEU A 239 -0.98 -24.13 -6.52
N GLN A 240 -1.30 -24.73 -7.67
CA GLN A 240 -1.07 -26.14 -7.92
C GLN A 240 0.43 -26.51 -7.90
N GLU A 241 0.74 -27.65 -7.26
CA GLU A 241 2.05 -28.28 -7.16
C GLU A 241 3.14 -27.52 -6.38
N GLU A 242 2.88 -26.27 -5.95
CA GLU A 242 3.92 -25.43 -5.34
C GLU A 242 3.66 -25.08 -3.88
N SER A 243 2.40 -24.92 -3.47
CA SER A 243 2.10 -24.41 -2.14
C SER A 243 0.93 -25.13 -1.50
N ARG A 244 1.09 -25.47 -0.21
CA ARG A 244 -0.03 -25.88 0.67
C ARG A 244 -0.78 -24.68 1.22
N TYR A 245 -0.28 -23.47 0.97
CA TYR A 245 -0.88 -22.24 1.40
C TYR A 245 -2.14 -21.95 0.59
N LYS A 246 -3.18 -21.51 1.25
CA LYS A 246 -4.50 -21.34 0.63
C LYS A 246 -4.98 -19.88 0.62
N ASN A 247 -4.38 -19.02 1.43
CA ASN A 247 -4.82 -17.64 1.58
C ASN A 247 -3.80 -16.69 0.96
N PHE A 248 -4.19 -15.98 -0.05
CA PHE A 248 -3.34 -15.09 -0.82
C PHE A 248 -3.88 -13.66 -0.72
N ARG A 249 -3.01 -12.70 -0.45
CA ARG A 249 -3.39 -11.29 -0.48
C ARG A 249 -3.15 -10.70 -1.85
N VAL A 250 -4.14 -10.03 -2.43
CA VAL A 250 -3.97 -9.27 -3.67
C VAL A 250 -3.14 -8.02 -3.37
N VAL A 251 -2.07 -7.84 -4.13
CA VAL A 251 -1.11 -6.73 -3.99
C VAL A 251 -1.43 -5.62 -4.98
N SER A 252 -1.61 -5.98 -6.24
CA SER A 252 -1.91 -5.07 -7.33
C SER A 252 -2.66 -5.79 -8.43
N PHE A 253 -3.37 -5.06 -9.27
CA PHE A 253 -3.98 -5.59 -10.48
C PHE A 253 -4.12 -4.52 -11.57
N ASP A 254 -4.16 -4.99 -12.80
CA ASP A 254 -4.49 -4.24 -14.00
C ASP A 254 -5.37 -5.10 -14.93
N LYS A 255 -5.62 -4.65 -16.16
CA LYS A 255 -6.48 -5.38 -17.11
C LYS A 255 -5.88 -6.70 -17.61
N GLU A 256 -4.57 -6.89 -17.47
CA GLU A 256 -3.82 -8.03 -18.03
C GLU A 256 -3.40 -9.04 -16.97
N SER A 257 -3.21 -8.56 -15.72
CA SER A 257 -2.64 -9.37 -14.65
C SER A 257 -3.01 -8.87 -13.26
N PHE A 258 -2.85 -9.76 -12.29
CA PHE A 258 -2.84 -9.38 -10.88
C PHE A 258 -1.70 -10.09 -10.15
N SER A 259 -1.26 -9.52 -9.03
CA SER A 259 -0.21 -10.09 -8.21
C SER A 259 -0.75 -10.44 -6.83
N VAL A 260 -0.33 -11.59 -6.32
CA VAL A 260 -0.66 -12.04 -4.97
C VAL A 260 0.59 -12.24 -4.13
N TYR A 261 0.46 -11.94 -2.84
CA TYR A 261 1.49 -12.18 -1.84
C TYR A 261 1.07 -13.25 -0.86
N TYR A 262 2.02 -14.09 -0.48
CA TYR A 262 1.91 -15.00 0.65
C TYR A 262 3.28 -15.25 1.27
N GLU A 263 3.27 -15.76 2.48
CA GLU A 263 4.47 -16.16 3.22
C GLU A 263 4.37 -17.64 3.61
N ASP A 264 5.42 -18.38 3.31
CA ASP A 264 5.56 -19.76 3.79
C ASP A 264 6.87 -19.89 4.55
N LYS A 265 6.77 -20.27 5.83
CA LYS A 265 7.88 -20.32 6.80
C LYS A 265 8.57 -18.95 6.88
N SER A 266 9.79 -18.83 6.43
CA SER A 266 10.57 -17.59 6.44
C SER A 266 10.87 -17.07 5.03
N THR A 267 10.01 -17.41 4.08
CA THR A 267 10.14 -17.03 2.67
C THR A 267 8.92 -16.25 2.25
N SER A 268 9.15 -15.05 1.73
CA SER A 268 8.12 -14.22 1.12
C SER A 268 8.01 -14.53 -0.36
N TYR A 269 6.80 -14.61 -0.86
CA TYR A 269 6.47 -14.89 -2.25
C TYR A 269 5.55 -13.80 -2.81
N ASN A 270 5.86 -13.37 -4.02
CA ASN A 270 4.96 -12.56 -4.83
C ASN A 270 4.79 -13.24 -6.18
N VAL A 271 3.57 -13.56 -6.55
CA VAL A 271 3.24 -14.32 -7.77
C VAL A 271 2.40 -13.47 -8.69
N LYS A 272 2.86 -13.30 -9.93
CA LYS A 272 2.12 -12.61 -10.99
C LYS A 272 1.25 -13.62 -11.74
N ILE A 273 -0.02 -13.27 -11.91
CA ILE A 273 -1.05 -14.15 -12.48
C ILE A 273 -1.67 -13.42 -13.68
N LYS A 274 -1.78 -14.11 -14.81
CA LYS A 274 -2.38 -13.58 -16.04
C LYS A 274 -3.91 -13.68 -15.97
N MET A 275 -4.59 -12.61 -16.39
CA MET A 275 -6.04 -12.55 -16.54
C MET A 275 -6.61 -13.44 -17.65
#